data_0a48b0e28138652651fcb31905e7d7a5
#
_entry.id   0a48b0e28138652651fcb31905e7d7a5
#
_cell.length_a   1.000
_cell.length_b   1.000
_cell.length_c   1.000
_cell.angle_alpha   90.00
_cell.angle_beta   90.00
_cell.angle_gamma   90.00
#
_symmetry.space_group_name_H-M   'P 1'
#
loop_
_entity.id
_entity.type
_entity.pdbx_description
1 polymer ?
#
loop_
_entity_poly.entity_id
_entity_poly.type
_entity_poly.pdbx_seq_one_letter_code
_entity_poly.pdbx_strand_id
1 'polypeptide(L)'
;MNQEESVYELNRIQRYIMQMRPLLKKNALFSDGTADYRQPVEPDAGGEVTVRFRTARDNVDIVWLCTGDKKYKMKKTETEGAFDYYEVKFTLGEEPFYYYFKVASGLLNVYYDRYGVSKEKRDEYRFCIIPGFSTPEWSKGA
;
A
#
# COMPACT_ATOMS: atom_id res chain seq x y z
N MET A 1 -19.95 7.28 -39.57
CA MET A 1 -20.13 7.43 -38.12
C MET A 1 -19.68 8.82 -37.72
N ASN A 2 -20.52 9.57 -37.03
CA ASN A 2 -20.14 10.90 -36.58
C ASN A 2 -19.37 10.81 -35.26
N GLN A 3 -18.86 11.95 -34.78
CA GLN A 3 -18.04 12.01 -33.59
C GLN A 3 -18.78 11.60 -32.32
N GLU A 4 -20.06 11.91 -32.21
CA GLU A 4 -20.89 11.56 -31.06
C GLU A 4 -21.11 10.06 -30.93
N GLU A 5 -21.34 9.39 -32.05
CA GLU A 5 -21.49 7.93 -32.07
C GLU A 5 -20.20 7.21 -31.65
N SER A 6 -19.06 7.75 -32.07
CA SER A 6 -17.75 7.20 -31.67
C SER A 6 -17.51 7.29 -30.17
N VAL A 7 -17.82 8.43 -29.57
CA VAL A 7 -17.69 8.65 -28.12
C VAL A 7 -18.65 7.72 -27.36
N TYR A 8 -19.89 7.58 -27.82
CA TYR A 8 -20.86 6.68 -27.22
C TYR A 8 -20.37 5.22 -27.22
N GLU A 9 -19.82 4.77 -28.34
CA GLU A 9 -19.26 3.41 -28.46
C GLU A 9 -18.11 3.19 -27.47
N LEU A 10 -17.20 4.15 -27.34
CA LEU A 10 -16.08 4.06 -26.39
C LEU A 10 -16.58 3.96 -24.95
N ASN A 11 -17.56 4.76 -24.58
CA ASN A 11 -18.14 4.73 -23.23
C ASN A 11 -18.79 3.39 -22.93
N ARG A 12 -19.47 2.82 -23.91
CA ARG A 12 -20.12 1.51 -23.78
C ARG A 12 -19.09 0.41 -23.60
N ILE A 13 -18.00 0.44 -24.37
CA ILE A 13 -16.91 -0.52 -24.25
C ILE A 13 -16.25 -0.43 -22.88
N GLN A 14 -15.99 0.78 -22.38
CA GLN A 14 -15.44 0.98 -21.05
C GLN A 14 -16.31 0.39 -19.97
N ARG A 15 -17.62 0.61 -20.02
CA ARG A 15 -18.57 0.03 -19.07
C ARG A 15 -18.55 -1.49 -19.10
N TYR A 16 -18.48 -2.06 -20.29
CA TYR A 16 -18.42 -3.51 -20.48
C TYR A 16 -17.16 -4.09 -19.86
N ILE A 17 -16.01 -3.48 -20.12
CA ILE A 17 -14.74 -3.90 -19.56
C ILE A 17 -14.76 -3.82 -18.03
N MET A 18 -15.26 -2.72 -17.46
CA MET A 18 -15.38 -2.56 -16.03
C MET A 18 -16.29 -3.61 -15.37
N GLN A 19 -17.37 -3.98 -16.03
CA GLN A 19 -18.28 -5.01 -15.54
C GLN A 19 -17.64 -6.40 -15.54
N MET A 20 -16.68 -6.63 -16.43
CA MET A 20 -15.96 -7.91 -16.51
C MET A 20 -14.83 -8.03 -15.50
N ARG A 21 -14.37 -6.92 -14.93
CA ARG A 21 -13.32 -6.97 -13.92
C ARG A 21 -13.89 -7.47 -12.60
N PRO A 22 -13.13 -8.32 -11.88
CA PRO A 22 -13.53 -8.69 -10.52
C PRO A 22 -13.64 -7.45 -9.66
N LEU A 23 -14.64 -7.41 -8.79
CA LEU A 23 -14.76 -6.34 -7.81
C LEU A 23 -13.56 -6.39 -6.86
N LEU A 24 -13.11 -5.20 -6.46
CA LEU A 24 -12.05 -5.11 -5.47
C LEU A 24 -12.53 -5.73 -4.15
N LYS A 25 -11.82 -6.73 -3.68
CA LYS A 25 -12.12 -7.40 -2.42
C LYS A 25 -11.45 -6.62 -1.28
N LYS A 26 -12.17 -5.65 -0.75
CA LYS A 26 -11.65 -4.75 0.29
C LYS A 26 -11.23 -5.49 1.56
N ASN A 27 -11.92 -6.57 1.90
CA ASN A 27 -11.62 -7.36 3.09
C ASN A 27 -10.27 -8.08 3.01
N ALA A 28 -9.73 -8.25 1.81
CA ALA A 28 -8.43 -8.87 1.62
C ALA A 28 -7.27 -7.90 1.75
N LEU A 29 -7.54 -6.60 1.66
CA LEU A 29 -6.53 -5.57 1.81
C LEU A 29 -6.09 -5.50 3.26
N PHE A 30 -4.79 -5.65 3.51
CA PHE A 30 -4.29 -5.65 4.88
C PHE A 30 -2.81 -5.32 4.95
N SER A 31 -2.46 -4.54 5.94
CA SER A 31 -1.10 -4.36 6.44
C SER A 31 -1.18 -3.87 7.88
N ASP A 32 -0.12 -4.07 8.63
CA ASP A 32 -0.02 -3.55 9.98
C ASP A 32 1.45 -3.32 10.35
N GLY A 33 1.70 -3.04 11.61
CA GLY A 33 3.06 -2.81 12.09
C GLY A 33 3.73 -4.03 12.69
N THR A 34 3.13 -5.22 12.54
CA THR A 34 3.73 -6.46 13.06
C THR A 34 4.82 -6.98 12.14
N ALA A 35 5.59 -7.96 12.63
CA ALA A 35 6.71 -8.54 11.90
C ALA A 35 6.30 -9.20 10.57
N ASP A 36 5.05 -9.60 10.43
CA ASP A 36 4.56 -10.17 9.18
C ASP A 36 4.46 -9.13 8.06
N TYR A 37 4.31 -7.84 8.41
CA TYR A 37 4.09 -6.75 7.46
C TYR A 37 5.12 -5.63 7.55
N ARG A 38 6.03 -5.69 8.50
CA ARG A 38 7.10 -4.68 8.66
C ARG A 38 8.33 -5.34 9.24
N GLN A 39 9.45 -5.26 8.54
CA GLN A 39 10.70 -5.83 9.01
C GLN A 39 11.88 -4.89 8.80
N PRO A 40 12.60 -4.57 9.85
CA PRO A 40 12.29 -4.89 11.25
C PRO A 40 11.11 -4.07 11.78
N VAL A 41 10.47 -4.55 12.85
CA VAL A 41 9.31 -3.84 13.44
C VAL A 41 9.74 -2.49 14.01
N GLU A 42 10.91 -2.46 14.64
CA GLU A 42 11.49 -1.27 15.23
C GLU A 42 12.87 -1.00 14.61
N PRO A 43 12.89 -0.45 13.39
CA PRO A 43 14.18 -0.21 12.71
C PRO A 43 14.91 0.99 13.28
N ASP A 44 16.23 0.96 13.19
CA ASP A 44 17.07 2.08 13.61
C ASP A 44 17.08 3.18 12.55
N ALA A 45 17.42 4.40 12.97
CA ALA A 45 17.66 5.50 12.04
C ALA A 45 18.77 5.12 11.06
N GLY A 46 18.56 5.42 9.79
CA GLY A 46 19.50 5.01 8.73
C GLY A 46 19.37 3.55 8.33
N GLY A 47 18.54 2.78 9.00
CA GLY A 47 18.32 1.37 8.69
C GLY A 47 17.34 1.18 7.53
N GLU A 48 17.43 0.02 6.90
CA GLU A 48 16.52 -0.37 5.84
C GLU A 48 15.30 -1.06 6.42
N VAL A 49 14.13 -0.73 5.88
CA VAL A 49 12.85 -1.30 6.30
C VAL A 49 12.15 -1.90 5.09
N THR A 50 11.56 -3.07 5.28
CA THR A 50 10.67 -3.69 4.30
C THR A 50 9.24 -3.62 4.81
N VAL A 51 8.35 -3.06 4.03
CA VAL A 51 6.91 -3.00 4.34
C VAL A 51 6.15 -3.87 3.37
N ARG A 52 5.20 -4.64 3.89
CA ARG A 52 4.41 -5.60 3.15
C ARG A 52 2.93 -5.23 3.17
N PHE A 53 2.24 -5.52 2.07
CA PHE A 53 0.81 -5.29 1.93
C PHE A 53 0.15 -6.49 1.26
N ARG A 54 -1.02 -6.88 1.75
CA ARG A 54 -1.78 -8.02 1.25
C ARG A 54 -2.98 -7.56 0.44
N THR A 55 -3.24 -8.24 -0.67
CA THR A 55 -4.44 -8.06 -1.48
C THR A 55 -5.06 -9.42 -1.77
N ALA A 56 -6.26 -9.44 -2.33
CA ALA A 56 -6.78 -10.66 -2.92
C ALA A 56 -5.98 -10.99 -4.19
N ARG A 57 -5.90 -12.27 -4.50
CA ARG A 57 -5.15 -12.75 -5.66
C ARG A 57 -5.71 -12.18 -6.96
N ASP A 58 -4.83 -11.65 -7.81
CA ASP A 58 -5.16 -11.09 -9.13
C ASP A 58 -6.29 -10.05 -9.09
N ASN A 59 -6.32 -9.24 -8.04
CA ASN A 59 -7.46 -8.35 -7.78
C ASN A 59 -7.12 -6.87 -7.89
N VAL A 60 -5.85 -6.51 -7.88
CA VAL A 60 -5.42 -5.11 -7.94
C VAL A 60 -4.38 -4.90 -9.04
N ASP A 61 -4.29 -3.69 -9.54
CA ASP A 61 -3.33 -3.33 -10.57
C ASP A 61 -2.03 -2.79 -9.97
N ILE A 62 -2.13 -1.88 -9.02
CA ILE A 62 -0.97 -1.23 -8.43
C ILE A 62 -1.21 -0.99 -6.95
N VAL A 63 -0.18 -1.21 -6.15
CA VAL A 63 -0.15 -0.83 -4.74
C VAL A 63 0.98 0.17 -4.54
N TRP A 64 0.66 1.28 -3.89
CA TRP A 64 1.63 2.33 -3.58
C TRP A 64 1.77 2.47 -2.07
N LEU A 65 3.00 2.62 -1.59
CA LEU A 65 3.25 3.14 -0.24
C LEU A 65 3.46 4.64 -0.37
N CYS A 66 2.64 5.40 0.33
CA CYS A 66 2.64 6.86 0.25
C CYS A 66 3.17 7.46 1.54
N THR A 67 4.08 8.42 1.42
CA THR A 67 4.66 9.12 2.56
C THR A 67 4.96 10.57 2.16
N GLY A 68 4.38 11.53 2.87
CA GLY A 68 4.53 12.93 2.52
C GLY A 68 4.21 13.17 1.05
N ASP A 69 5.16 13.75 0.33
CA ASP A 69 5.02 14.04 -1.10
C ASP A 69 5.46 12.88 -2.00
N LYS A 70 5.94 11.80 -1.40
CA LYS A 70 6.50 10.67 -2.16
C LYS A 70 5.56 9.48 -2.13
N LYS A 71 5.61 8.69 -3.20
CA LYS A 71 4.95 7.41 -3.25
C LYS A 71 5.89 6.40 -3.90
N TYR A 72 5.91 5.21 -3.34
CA TYR A 72 6.76 4.13 -3.82
C TYR A 72 5.87 3.01 -4.35
N LYS A 73 6.10 2.61 -5.59
CA LYS A 73 5.38 1.49 -6.17
C LYS A 73 5.84 0.21 -5.49
N MET A 74 4.91 -0.52 -4.92
CA MET A 74 5.20 -1.80 -4.30
C MET A 74 5.23 -2.90 -5.36
N LYS A 75 6.05 -3.92 -5.11
CA LYS A 75 6.24 -5.02 -6.05
C LYS A 75 5.60 -6.27 -5.48
N LYS A 76 4.84 -6.99 -6.32
CA LYS A 76 4.32 -8.30 -5.94
C LYS A 76 5.49 -9.27 -5.79
N THR A 77 5.66 -9.81 -4.60
CA THR A 77 6.77 -10.72 -4.28
C THR A 77 6.34 -12.14 -4.03
N GLU A 78 5.06 -12.34 -3.70
CA GLU A 78 4.56 -13.66 -3.34
C GLU A 78 3.07 -13.77 -3.61
N THR A 79 2.63 -14.97 -3.97
CA THR A 79 1.21 -15.33 -4.02
C THR A 79 1.05 -16.57 -3.16
N GLU A 80 0.17 -16.53 -2.19
CA GLU A 80 -0.11 -17.65 -1.32
C GLU A 80 -1.62 -17.83 -1.14
N GLY A 81 -2.14 -18.94 -1.63
CA GLY A 81 -3.57 -19.20 -1.56
C GLY A 81 -4.41 -18.15 -2.27
N ALA A 82 -5.28 -17.51 -1.54
CA ALA A 82 -6.20 -16.50 -2.06
C ALA A 82 -5.62 -15.08 -2.04
N PHE A 83 -4.34 -14.91 -1.70
CA PHE A 83 -3.74 -13.60 -1.48
C PHE A 83 -2.48 -13.37 -2.31
N ASP A 84 -2.29 -12.11 -2.72
CA ASP A 84 -1.04 -11.60 -3.26
C ASP A 84 -0.39 -10.70 -2.20
N TYR A 85 0.93 -10.73 -2.14
CA TYR A 85 1.71 -9.92 -1.21
C TYR A 85 2.62 -8.99 -1.99
N TYR A 86 2.62 -7.72 -1.59
CA TYR A 86 3.43 -6.67 -2.18
C TYR A 86 4.42 -6.17 -1.15
N GLU A 87 5.63 -5.83 -1.58
CA GLU A 87 6.67 -5.34 -0.69
C GLU A 87 7.38 -4.15 -1.29
N VAL A 88 7.90 -3.31 -0.41
CA VAL A 88 8.78 -2.21 -0.76
C VAL A 88 9.82 -2.05 0.34
N LYS A 89 11.04 -1.71 -0.08
CA LYS A 89 12.15 -1.43 0.83
C LYS A 89 12.53 0.03 0.72
N PHE A 90 12.84 0.63 1.86
CA PHE A 90 13.31 2.00 1.89
C PHE A 90 14.21 2.21 3.11
N THR A 91 14.99 3.28 3.08
CA THR A 91 15.89 3.63 4.19
C THR A 91 15.24 4.71 5.04
N LEU A 92 15.23 4.51 6.36
CA LEU A 92 14.69 5.49 7.29
C LEU A 92 15.68 6.63 7.52
N GLY A 93 15.12 7.84 7.72
CA GLY A 93 15.88 8.95 8.27
C GLY A 93 15.87 8.93 9.79
N GLU A 94 16.09 10.08 10.40
CA GLU A 94 16.09 10.23 11.85
C GLU A 94 14.71 10.62 12.41
N GLU A 95 13.84 11.12 11.55
CA GLU A 95 12.51 11.58 11.95
C GLU A 95 11.46 10.47 11.84
N PRO A 96 10.33 10.58 12.57
CA PRO A 96 9.23 9.64 12.41
C PRO A 96 8.78 9.56 10.96
N PHE A 97 8.52 8.36 10.49
CA PHE A 97 8.11 8.08 9.12
C PHE A 97 6.64 7.71 9.12
N TYR A 98 5.80 8.54 8.49
CA TYR A 98 4.37 8.31 8.39
C TYR A 98 4.04 7.80 7.01
N TYR A 99 3.20 6.76 6.94
CA TYR A 99 2.84 6.19 5.64
C TYR A 99 1.40 5.64 5.63
N TYR A 100 0.88 5.52 4.44
CA TYR A 100 -0.38 4.86 4.16
C TYR A 100 -0.25 4.20 2.79
N PHE A 101 -1.24 3.40 2.43
CA PHE A 101 -1.23 2.70 1.15
C PHE A 101 -2.31 3.26 0.24
N LYS A 102 -2.01 3.26 -1.07
CA LYS A 102 -2.99 3.57 -2.11
C LYS A 102 -3.07 2.36 -3.01
N VAL A 103 -4.28 1.87 -3.26
CA VAL A 103 -4.53 0.69 -4.08
C VAL A 103 -5.34 1.09 -5.29
N ALA A 104 -4.83 0.77 -6.48
CA ALA A 104 -5.52 1.02 -7.73
C ALA A 104 -6.01 -0.29 -8.33
N SER A 105 -7.29 -0.36 -8.66
CA SER A 105 -7.90 -1.49 -9.33
C SER A 105 -8.87 -0.95 -10.38
N GLY A 106 -8.45 -0.98 -11.65
CA GLY A 106 -9.18 -0.33 -12.73
C GLY A 106 -9.20 1.18 -12.52
N LEU A 107 -10.39 1.75 -12.52
CA LEU A 107 -10.59 3.17 -12.26
C LEU A 107 -10.82 3.48 -10.78
N LEU A 108 -10.87 2.44 -9.95
CA LEU A 108 -11.10 2.59 -8.53
C LEU A 108 -9.78 2.79 -7.80
N ASN A 109 -9.73 3.80 -6.94
CA ASN A 109 -8.62 4.03 -6.04
C ASN A 109 -9.15 4.03 -4.62
N VAL A 110 -8.53 3.25 -3.75
CA VAL A 110 -8.84 3.25 -2.32
C VAL A 110 -7.55 3.43 -1.53
N TYR A 111 -7.70 3.83 -0.30
CA TYR A 111 -6.58 4.05 0.63
C TYR A 111 -6.69 3.07 1.78
N TYR A 112 -5.55 2.72 2.34
CA TYR A 112 -5.48 1.85 3.51
C TYR A 112 -4.60 2.49 4.57
N ASP A 113 -5.14 2.63 5.77
CA ASP A 113 -4.44 3.21 6.92
C ASP A 113 -4.68 2.36 8.17
N ARG A 114 -4.31 2.85 9.35
CA ARG A 114 -4.45 2.09 10.60
C ARG A 114 -5.88 1.66 10.91
N TYR A 115 -6.86 2.37 10.39
CA TYR A 115 -8.28 2.04 10.58
C TYR A 115 -8.84 1.20 9.43
N GLY A 116 -8.05 0.89 8.43
CA GLY A 116 -8.46 0.04 7.32
C GLY A 116 -8.72 0.80 6.05
N VAL A 117 -9.64 0.28 5.23
CA VAL A 117 -9.93 0.81 3.90
C VAL A 117 -10.72 2.12 3.98
N SER A 118 -10.33 3.10 3.18
CA SER A 118 -11.02 4.37 3.05
C SER A 118 -11.08 4.79 1.59
N LYS A 119 -12.15 5.48 1.22
CA LYS A 119 -12.26 6.09 -0.11
C LYS A 119 -11.40 7.33 -0.24
N GLU A 120 -11.04 7.93 0.88
CA GLU A 120 -10.28 9.18 0.92
C GLU A 120 -9.05 9.04 1.80
N LYS A 121 -8.04 9.84 1.48
CA LYS A 121 -6.82 9.94 2.27
C LYS A 121 -7.16 10.51 3.64
N ARG A 122 -6.67 9.87 4.70
CA ARG A 122 -6.89 10.31 6.09
C ARG A 122 -5.54 10.43 6.78
N ASP A 123 -5.05 11.66 6.94
CA ASP A 123 -3.73 11.91 7.49
C ASP A 123 -3.61 11.53 8.97
N GLU A 124 -4.69 11.64 9.73
CA GLU A 124 -4.68 11.34 11.16
C GLU A 124 -4.54 9.86 11.50
N TYR A 125 -4.75 8.98 10.52
CA TYR A 125 -4.71 7.53 10.73
C TYR A 125 -3.54 6.85 10.01
N ARG A 126 -2.52 7.60 9.63
CA ARG A 126 -1.35 7.04 8.98
C ARG A 126 -0.60 6.10 9.91
N PHE A 127 0.02 5.08 9.33
CA PHE A 127 0.98 4.26 10.05
C PHE A 127 2.20 5.12 10.39
N CYS A 128 2.86 4.77 11.48
CA CYS A 128 4.06 5.50 11.92
C CYS A 128 5.17 4.52 12.26
N ILE A 129 6.36 4.82 11.76
CA ILE A 129 7.59 4.15 12.18
C ILE A 129 8.43 5.20 12.89
N ILE A 130 8.75 4.95 14.16
CA ILE A 130 9.64 5.81 14.91
C ILE A 130 11.02 5.18 14.85
N PRO A 131 12.00 5.82 14.17
CA PRO A 131 13.33 5.24 14.09
C PRO A 131 13.96 5.13 15.48
N GLY A 132 14.55 3.98 15.77
CA GLY A 132 15.27 3.79 17.02
C GLY A 132 16.54 4.60 17.01
N PHE A 133 16.89 5.09 18.19
CA PHE A 133 18.20 5.73 18.35
C PHE A 133 19.25 4.64 18.56
N SER A 134 20.43 4.89 18.04
CA SER A 134 21.60 4.08 18.37
C SER A 134 21.81 4.18 19.89
N THR A 135 21.34 3.19 20.63
CA THR A 135 21.53 3.18 22.08
C THR A 135 22.99 2.90 22.42
N PRO A 136 23.59 3.66 23.35
CA PRO A 136 24.92 3.32 23.83
C PRO A 136 24.96 1.92 24.43
N GLU A 137 26.07 1.20 24.31
CA GLU A 137 26.17 -0.15 24.80
C GLU A 137 25.84 -0.30 26.28
N TRP A 138 26.21 0.68 27.10
CA TRP A 138 25.92 0.66 28.52
C TRP A 138 24.42 0.67 28.79
N SER A 139 23.61 1.25 27.91
CA SER A 139 22.14 1.21 28.00
C SER A 139 21.59 -0.13 27.58
N LYS A 140 22.19 -0.75 26.61
CA LYS A 140 21.76 -2.07 26.10
C LYS A 140 22.08 -3.19 27.08
N GLY A 141 23.11 -3.02 27.85
CA GLY A 141 23.54 -3.99 28.84
C GLY A 141 22.84 -3.89 30.19
N ALA A 142 22.00 -2.93 30.33
CA ALA A 142 21.30 -2.70 31.59
C ALA A 142 20.06 -3.58 31.76
#